data_ca26a38deaa70a25d54c6c76086a7976
#
_entry.id   ca26a38deaa70a25d54c6c76086a7976
#
_cell.length_a   1.000
_cell.length_b   1.000
_cell.length_c   1.000
_cell.angle_alpha   90.00
_cell.angle_beta   90.00
_cell.angle_gamma   90.00
#
_symmetry.space_group_name_H-M   'P 1'
#
loop_
_entity.id
_entity.type
_entity.pdbx_description
1 polymer ?
#
loop_
_entity_poly.entity_id
_entity_poly.type
_entity_poly.pdbx_seq_one_letter_code
_entity_poly.pdbx_strand_id
1 'polypeptide(L)'
;NALSHALKYRGRLTTIVKRIREGTIHSCDLIDCCSRKKAFMASLGIDGTIIRRYEFYHSQGYHGLNAYLRAGIRAFRGEYRPTGGIIAVDGNTMEIARLLSLVVVKQAYFGMGLKAVPQALWDDANLHVLVVPARIPLALMALATGFTIGNRVGAYMRGKQLIVRFDDPLTLQMDGELGWTGDRFAFEVLPAAMRLKH
;
A
#
# COMPACT_ATOMS: atom_id res chain seq x y z
N ASN A 1 -8.67 -1.58 8.70
CA ASN A 1 -8.07 -0.24 8.66
C ASN A 1 -6.59 -0.32 9.05
N ALA A 2 -5.68 -0.10 8.07
CA ALA A 2 -4.23 -0.21 8.27
C ALA A 2 -3.70 0.82 9.29
N LEU A 3 -4.22 2.05 9.26
CA LEU A 3 -3.83 3.11 10.21
C LEU A 3 -4.21 2.76 11.66
N SER A 4 -5.38 2.19 11.89
CA SER A 4 -5.78 1.76 13.25
C SER A 4 -4.91 0.63 13.78
N HIS A 5 -4.38 -0.23 12.91
CA HIS A 5 -3.38 -1.23 13.27
C HIS A 5 -2.05 -0.59 13.66
N ALA A 6 -1.57 0.37 12.88
CA ALA A 6 -0.34 1.11 13.16
C ALA A 6 -0.41 1.88 14.48
N LEU A 7 -1.55 2.56 14.72
CA LEU A 7 -1.82 3.32 15.95
C LEU A 7 -2.25 2.44 17.14
N LYS A 8 -2.34 1.12 16.95
CA LYS A 8 -2.83 0.18 17.98
C LYS A 8 -4.21 0.55 18.55
N TYR A 9 -5.06 1.21 17.76
CA TYR A 9 -6.44 1.52 18.14
C TYR A 9 -7.30 0.27 18.07
N ARG A 10 -7.13 -0.60 19.05
CA ARG A 10 -7.86 -1.87 19.20
C ARG A 10 -8.47 -1.96 20.59
N GLY A 11 -9.60 -2.65 20.70
CA GLY A 11 -10.27 -2.89 21.96
C GLY A 11 -11.56 -2.10 22.11
N ARG A 12 -11.98 -1.86 23.36
CA ARG A 12 -13.22 -1.14 23.67
C ARG A 12 -13.12 0.33 23.25
N LEU A 13 -14.21 0.89 22.76
CA LEU A 13 -14.30 2.30 22.33
C LEU A 13 -13.80 3.26 23.42
N THR A 14 -14.16 3.00 24.67
CA THR A 14 -13.72 3.80 25.85
C THR A 14 -12.19 3.86 25.99
N THR A 15 -11.50 2.74 25.72
CA THR A 15 -10.03 2.66 25.74
C THR A 15 -9.41 3.47 24.60
N ILE A 16 -10.02 3.42 23.42
CA ILE A 16 -9.56 4.20 22.25
C ILE A 16 -9.74 5.69 22.51
N VAL A 17 -10.92 6.11 23.01
CA VAL A 17 -11.22 7.51 23.36
C VAL A 17 -10.25 8.02 24.44
N LYS A 18 -9.98 7.22 25.48
CA LYS A 18 -9.00 7.56 26.52
C LYS A 18 -7.62 7.81 25.93
N ARG A 19 -7.12 6.93 25.06
CA ARG A 19 -5.84 7.09 24.37
C ARG A 19 -5.79 8.38 23.54
N ILE A 20 -6.82 8.66 22.74
CA ILE A 20 -6.88 9.89 21.94
C ILE A 20 -6.88 11.13 22.86
N ARG A 21 -7.60 11.09 23.98
CA ARG A 21 -7.67 12.21 24.91
C ARG A 21 -6.35 12.46 25.64
N GLU A 22 -5.70 11.40 26.11
CA GLU A 22 -4.52 11.44 26.98
C GLU A 22 -3.20 11.25 26.22
N GLY A 23 -3.25 10.84 24.94
CA GLY A 23 -2.08 10.59 24.11
C GLY A 23 -1.26 11.85 23.80
N THR A 24 -0.03 11.64 23.41
CA THR A 24 0.88 12.68 22.92
C THR A 24 0.63 12.99 21.45
N ILE A 25 1.05 14.17 21.01
CA ILE A 25 0.97 14.55 19.59
C ILE A 25 2.27 14.11 18.90
N HIS A 26 2.12 13.30 17.85
CA HIS A 26 3.22 12.87 17.01
C HIS A 26 3.07 13.48 15.61
N SER A 27 4.16 13.97 15.06
CA SER A 27 4.22 14.35 13.64
C SER A 27 4.40 13.10 12.80
N CYS A 28 3.65 13.01 11.71
CA CYS A 28 3.71 11.90 10.77
C CYS A 28 3.95 12.43 9.37
N ASP A 29 4.72 11.67 8.60
CA ASP A 29 4.93 11.97 7.21
C ASP A 29 3.75 11.48 6.37
N LEU A 30 3.55 12.10 5.22
CA LEU A 30 2.63 11.65 4.20
C LEU A 30 3.38 11.37 2.89
N ILE A 31 2.70 10.75 1.96
CA ILE A 31 3.14 10.55 0.58
C ILE A 31 2.40 11.56 -0.28
N ASP A 32 3.12 12.41 -0.99
CA ASP A 32 2.54 13.16 -2.11
C ASP A 32 2.45 12.25 -3.33
N CYS A 33 1.26 12.14 -3.89
CA CYS A 33 0.99 11.32 -5.06
C CYS A 33 0.79 12.25 -6.27
N CYS A 34 1.83 12.46 -7.07
CA CYS A 34 1.83 13.26 -8.30
C CYS A 34 1.33 14.71 -8.11
N SER A 35 1.56 15.33 -6.97
CA SER A 35 1.05 16.66 -6.58
C SER A 35 -0.48 16.79 -6.68
N ARG A 36 -1.20 15.67 -6.61
CA ARG A 36 -2.67 15.62 -6.73
C ARG A 36 -3.35 15.22 -5.43
N LYS A 37 -2.80 14.26 -4.71
CA LYS A 37 -3.38 13.72 -3.47
C LYS A 37 -2.29 13.31 -2.49
N LYS A 38 -2.58 13.44 -1.20
CA LYS A 38 -1.71 12.96 -0.11
C LYS A 38 -2.29 11.67 0.46
N ALA A 39 -1.42 10.72 0.82
CA ALA A 39 -1.81 9.42 1.33
C ALA A 39 -0.81 8.90 2.38
N PHE A 40 -1.22 7.94 3.21
CA PHE A 40 -0.34 7.13 4.04
C PHE A 40 0.22 5.93 3.30
N MET A 41 -0.53 5.45 2.33
CA MET A 41 -0.12 4.35 1.48
C MET A 41 -0.68 4.53 0.08
N ALA A 42 0.13 4.12 -0.89
CA ALA A 42 -0.25 4.04 -2.29
C ALA A 42 0.21 2.72 -2.87
N SER A 43 -0.46 2.21 -3.88
CA SER A 43 0.01 1.03 -4.61
C SER A 43 -0.42 1.03 -6.06
N LEU A 44 0.37 0.32 -6.86
CA LEU A 44 0.19 0.12 -8.30
C LEU A 44 0.30 -1.38 -8.61
N GLY A 45 -0.45 -1.83 -9.60
CA GLY A 45 -0.46 -3.24 -10.00
C GLY A 45 -1.79 -3.92 -9.70
N ILE A 46 -1.73 -5.16 -9.19
CA ILE A 46 -2.93 -5.96 -8.92
C ILE A 46 -3.89 -5.31 -7.91
N ASP A 47 -3.35 -4.47 -7.01
CA ASP A 47 -4.10 -3.84 -5.93
C ASP A 47 -5.25 -2.97 -6.44
N GLY A 48 -5.02 -2.17 -7.49
CA GLY A 48 -6.06 -1.37 -8.14
C GLY A 48 -7.18 -2.22 -8.72
N THR A 49 -6.83 -3.38 -9.31
CA THR A 49 -7.81 -4.35 -9.83
C THR A 49 -8.62 -4.98 -8.69
N ILE A 50 -7.96 -5.32 -7.57
CA ILE A 50 -8.62 -5.87 -6.39
C ILE A 50 -9.63 -4.88 -5.81
N ILE A 51 -9.26 -3.60 -5.64
CA ILE A 51 -10.16 -2.60 -5.08
C ILE A 51 -11.37 -2.38 -5.99
N ARG A 52 -11.15 -2.26 -7.31
CA ARG A 52 -12.26 -2.15 -8.29
C ARG A 52 -13.22 -3.33 -8.18
N ARG A 53 -12.71 -4.55 -8.05
CA ARG A 53 -13.55 -5.74 -7.88
C ARG A 53 -14.20 -5.83 -6.51
N TYR A 54 -13.53 -5.36 -5.48
CA TYR A 54 -14.11 -5.26 -4.15
C TYR A 54 -15.34 -4.33 -4.15
N GLU A 55 -15.24 -3.15 -4.75
CA GLU A 55 -16.36 -2.21 -4.90
C GLU A 55 -17.53 -2.85 -5.65
N PHE A 56 -17.26 -3.57 -6.74
CA PHE A 56 -18.27 -4.32 -7.48
C PHE A 56 -18.96 -5.38 -6.60
N TYR A 57 -18.21 -6.22 -5.88
CA TYR A 57 -18.79 -7.24 -5.01
C TYR A 57 -19.53 -6.62 -3.82
N HIS A 58 -19.03 -5.51 -3.30
CA HIS A 58 -19.70 -4.77 -2.24
C HIS A 58 -21.07 -4.24 -2.69
N SER A 59 -21.19 -3.73 -3.91
CA SER A 59 -22.48 -3.30 -4.49
C SER A 59 -23.45 -4.46 -4.72
N GLN A 60 -22.95 -5.70 -4.82
CA GLN A 60 -23.75 -6.93 -4.91
C GLN A 60 -24.13 -7.53 -3.56
N GLY A 61 -23.86 -6.83 -2.44
CA GLY A 61 -24.18 -7.28 -1.09
C GLY A 61 -23.16 -8.18 -0.42
N TYR A 62 -21.98 -8.41 -1.04
CA TYR A 62 -20.88 -9.09 -0.36
C TYR A 62 -20.09 -8.08 0.48
N HIS A 63 -19.75 -8.43 1.72
CA HIS A 63 -19.06 -7.53 2.64
C HIS A 63 -17.79 -8.14 3.24
N GLY A 64 -16.90 -7.25 3.71
CA GLY A 64 -15.72 -7.61 4.48
C GLY A 64 -14.75 -8.54 3.76
N LEU A 65 -14.22 -9.52 4.49
CA LEU A 65 -13.19 -10.44 3.98
C LEU A 65 -13.68 -11.26 2.78
N ASN A 66 -14.94 -11.67 2.75
CA ASN A 66 -15.49 -12.47 1.66
C ASN A 66 -15.47 -11.72 0.32
N ALA A 67 -15.90 -10.46 0.31
CA ALA A 67 -15.84 -9.61 -0.88
C ALA A 67 -14.37 -9.42 -1.34
N TYR A 68 -13.46 -9.21 -0.40
CA TYR A 68 -12.04 -9.00 -0.69
C TYR A 68 -11.36 -10.24 -1.26
N LEU A 69 -11.63 -11.43 -0.69
CA LEU A 69 -11.10 -12.70 -1.19
C LEU A 69 -11.61 -13.01 -2.60
N ARG A 70 -12.91 -12.80 -2.86
CA ARG A 70 -13.48 -12.96 -4.22
C ARG A 70 -12.82 -12.02 -5.21
N ALA A 71 -12.63 -10.75 -4.83
CA ALA A 71 -11.95 -9.75 -5.63
C ALA A 71 -10.51 -10.16 -5.94
N GLY A 72 -9.75 -10.61 -4.95
CA GLY A 72 -8.38 -11.07 -5.09
C GLY A 72 -8.26 -12.29 -6.04
N ILE A 73 -9.09 -13.31 -5.81
CA ILE A 73 -9.12 -14.51 -6.68
C ILE A 73 -9.43 -14.12 -8.12
N ARG A 74 -10.40 -13.25 -8.35
CA ARG A 74 -10.80 -12.83 -9.69
C ARG A 74 -9.70 -12.01 -10.37
N ALA A 75 -9.10 -11.05 -9.66
CA ALA A 75 -7.97 -10.27 -10.15
C ALA A 75 -6.80 -11.18 -10.58
N PHE A 76 -6.48 -12.17 -9.73
CA PHE A 76 -5.37 -13.10 -9.98
C PHE A 76 -5.63 -14.07 -11.15
N ARG A 77 -6.90 -14.45 -11.41
CA ARG A 77 -7.29 -15.40 -12.45
C ARG A 77 -7.40 -14.81 -13.86
N GLY A 78 -6.92 -13.59 -14.09
CA GLY A 78 -6.77 -13.06 -15.44
C GLY A 78 -7.30 -11.67 -15.71
N GLU A 79 -7.81 -10.96 -14.70
CA GLU A 79 -8.18 -9.55 -14.89
C GLU A 79 -6.98 -8.61 -14.76
N TYR A 80 -6.03 -8.95 -13.89
CA TYR A 80 -4.76 -8.24 -13.82
C TYR A 80 -3.75 -8.86 -14.80
N ARG A 81 -3.19 -8.01 -15.66
CA ARG A 81 -2.10 -8.36 -16.54
C ARG A 81 -0.83 -7.71 -16.03
N PRO A 82 0.18 -8.52 -15.61
CA PRO A 82 1.45 -7.97 -15.17
C PRO A 82 2.16 -7.24 -16.30
N THR A 83 2.57 -6.01 -16.04
CA THR A 83 3.32 -5.16 -16.98
C THR A 83 4.77 -5.00 -16.54
N GLY A 84 5.65 -4.68 -17.48
CA GLY A 84 7.01 -4.25 -17.21
C GLY A 84 7.10 -2.77 -16.89
N GLY A 85 8.31 -2.34 -16.51
CA GLY A 85 8.56 -0.93 -16.28
C GLY A 85 9.86 -0.64 -15.55
N ILE A 86 10.09 0.64 -15.33
CA ILE A 86 11.28 1.19 -14.65
C ILE A 86 10.82 1.87 -13.36
N ILE A 87 11.52 1.58 -12.29
CA ILE A 87 11.27 2.11 -10.95
C ILE A 87 12.55 2.81 -10.50
N ALA A 88 12.47 4.09 -10.16
CA ALA A 88 13.61 4.89 -9.71
C ALA A 88 13.34 5.47 -8.32
N VAL A 89 14.19 5.17 -7.35
CA VAL A 89 14.16 5.73 -6.00
C VAL A 89 15.42 6.57 -5.80
N ASP A 90 15.27 7.88 -5.59
CA ASP A 90 16.38 8.83 -5.46
C ASP A 90 17.44 8.68 -6.57
N GLY A 91 17.00 8.45 -7.80
CA GLY A 91 17.85 8.25 -8.97
C GLY A 91 18.39 6.83 -9.17
N ASN A 92 18.29 5.93 -8.18
CA ASN A 92 18.66 4.54 -8.33
C ASN A 92 17.55 3.78 -9.06
N THR A 93 17.86 3.24 -10.23
CA THR A 93 16.89 2.60 -11.10
C THR A 93 16.88 1.08 -10.98
N MET A 94 15.69 0.50 -11.08
CA MET A 94 15.46 -0.93 -11.18
C MET A 94 14.45 -1.20 -12.30
N GLU A 95 14.75 -2.16 -13.17
CA GLU A 95 13.82 -2.67 -14.17
C GLU A 95 13.03 -3.85 -13.62
N ILE A 96 11.76 -3.91 -13.96
CA ILE A 96 10.90 -5.04 -13.67
C ILE A 96 10.21 -5.51 -14.95
N ALA A 97 10.36 -6.78 -15.29
CA ALA A 97 9.73 -7.36 -16.48
C ALA A 97 8.23 -7.63 -16.28
N ARG A 98 7.82 -8.01 -15.07
CA ARG A 98 6.44 -8.38 -14.74
C ARG A 98 6.14 -7.97 -13.31
N LEU A 99 5.49 -6.85 -13.12
CA LEU A 99 5.05 -6.37 -11.81
C LEU A 99 3.81 -7.13 -11.35
N LEU A 100 3.78 -7.56 -10.09
CA LEU A 100 2.55 -7.95 -9.40
C LEU A 100 1.99 -6.77 -8.62
N SER A 101 2.80 -6.19 -7.75
CA SER A 101 2.43 -5.06 -6.90
C SER A 101 3.65 -4.19 -6.60
N LEU A 102 3.48 -2.88 -6.67
CA LEU A 102 4.38 -1.88 -6.13
C LEU A 102 3.63 -1.15 -5.02
N VAL A 103 4.17 -1.22 -3.81
CA VAL A 103 3.57 -0.64 -2.61
C VAL A 103 4.48 0.47 -2.08
N VAL A 104 3.91 1.64 -1.82
CA VAL A 104 4.58 2.80 -1.22
C VAL A 104 3.87 3.12 0.08
N VAL A 105 4.57 3.10 1.20
CA VAL A 105 3.94 3.24 2.52
C VAL A 105 4.73 4.10 3.49
N LYS A 106 4.02 4.68 4.46
CA LYS A 106 4.57 5.35 5.64
C LYS A 106 4.29 4.56 6.93
N GLN A 107 3.93 3.30 6.83
CA GLN A 107 3.67 2.42 7.99
C GLN A 107 3.72 0.95 7.56
N ALA A 108 3.93 0.04 8.51
CA ALA A 108 4.21 -1.37 8.23
C ALA A 108 3.05 -2.16 7.61
N TYR A 109 1.80 -1.73 7.85
CA TYR A 109 0.62 -2.50 7.49
C TYR A 109 -0.01 -2.01 6.19
N PHE A 110 -0.41 -2.96 5.38
CA PHE A 110 -1.21 -2.77 4.18
C PHE A 110 -2.55 -3.49 4.37
N GLY A 111 -3.54 -3.25 3.58
CA GLY A 111 -4.91 -3.73 3.71
C GLY A 111 -5.13 -4.97 4.62
N MET A 112 -6.21 -4.98 5.38
CA MET A 112 -6.64 -6.07 6.26
C MET A 112 -5.63 -6.55 7.33
N GLY A 113 -4.62 -5.71 7.67
CA GLY A 113 -3.62 -6.05 8.66
C GLY A 113 -2.43 -6.85 8.14
N LEU A 114 -2.28 -6.96 6.82
CA LEU A 114 -1.10 -7.52 6.18
C LEU A 114 0.12 -6.65 6.52
N LYS A 115 1.11 -7.19 7.20
CA LYS A 115 2.38 -6.51 7.50
C LYS A 115 3.29 -6.58 6.27
N ALA A 116 2.97 -5.73 5.27
CA ALA A 116 3.60 -5.76 3.96
C ALA A 116 5.03 -5.24 3.97
N VAL A 117 5.30 -4.17 4.72
CA VAL A 117 6.62 -3.53 4.81
C VAL A 117 7.01 -3.37 6.28
N PRO A 118 7.53 -4.42 6.94
CA PRO A 118 7.83 -4.41 8.38
C PRO A 118 8.79 -3.31 8.83
N GLN A 119 9.64 -2.82 7.91
CA GLN A 119 10.65 -1.79 8.16
C GLN A 119 10.10 -0.36 8.06
N ALA A 120 8.86 -0.18 7.58
CA ALA A 120 8.30 1.13 7.35
C ALA A 120 8.02 1.87 8.66
N LEU A 121 8.48 3.11 8.70
CA LEU A 121 8.28 4.06 9.78
C LEU A 121 7.48 5.26 9.26
N TRP A 122 6.71 5.87 10.13
CA TRP A 122 5.79 6.96 9.77
C TRP A 122 6.39 8.37 9.86
N ASP A 123 7.60 8.49 10.43
CA ASP A 123 8.23 9.76 10.84
C ASP A 123 9.73 9.84 10.52
N ASP A 124 10.21 9.08 9.54
CA ASP A 124 11.61 8.98 9.18
C ASP A 124 12.02 9.75 7.93
N ALA A 125 11.11 10.59 7.43
CA ALA A 125 11.25 11.40 6.22
C ALA A 125 11.68 10.59 4.97
N ASN A 126 11.21 9.33 4.86
CA ASN A 126 11.46 8.49 3.69
C ASN A 126 10.21 7.76 3.24
N LEU A 127 10.09 7.52 1.95
CA LEU A 127 9.18 6.54 1.37
C LEU A 127 9.74 5.13 1.62
N HIS A 128 8.87 4.19 1.93
CA HIS A 128 9.19 2.77 1.98
C HIS A 128 8.51 2.08 0.82
N VAL A 129 9.31 1.58 -0.10
CA VAL A 129 8.86 1.01 -1.38
C VAL A 129 9.11 -0.49 -1.38
N LEU A 130 8.07 -1.26 -1.69
CA LEU A 130 8.16 -2.70 -1.89
C LEU A 130 7.71 -3.03 -3.31
N VAL A 131 8.57 -3.74 -4.05
CA VAL A 131 8.28 -4.22 -5.41
C VAL A 131 8.17 -5.74 -5.39
N VAL A 132 7.01 -6.26 -5.76
CA VAL A 132 6.74 -7.70 -5.82
C VAL A 132 6.56 -8.12 -7.28
N PRO A 133 7.43 -9.00 -7.83
CA PRO A 133 7.28 -9.50 -9.18
C PRO A 133 6.11 -10.50 -9.29
N ALA A 134 5.52 -10.60 -10.49
CA ALA A 134 4.38 -11.46 -10.77
C ALA A 134 4.80 -12.94 -10.92
N ARG A 135 5.12 -13.56 -9.80
CA ARG A 135 5.42 -14.99 -9.67
C ARG A 135 4.53 -15.60 -8.60
N ILE A 136 3.74 -16.62 -8.96
CA ILE A 136 2.76 -17.24 -8.06
C ILE A 136 3.38 -17.70 -6.73
N PRO A 137 4.52 -18.43 -6.69
CA PRO A 137 5.12 -18.84 -5.41
C PRO A 137 5.48 -17.64 -4.52
N LEU A 138 6.01 -16.55 -5.11
CA LEU A 138 6.37 -15.35 -4.37
C LEU A 138 5.13 -14.63 -3.83
N ALA A 139 4.06 -14.56 -4.60
CA ALA A 139 2.79 -13.96 -4.15
C ALA A 139 2.21 -14.71 -2.95
N LEU A 140 2.17 -16.04 -3.01
CA LEU A 140 1.68 -16.88 -1.90
C LEU A 140 2.58 -16.74 -0.66
N MET A 141 3.89 -16.70 -0.84
CA MET A 141 4.84 -16.51 0.26
C MET A 141 4.72 -15.10 0.87
N ALA A 142 4.51 -14.06 0.05
CA ALA A 142 4.28 -12.70 0.53
C ALA A 142 3.02 -12.61 1.39
N LEU A 143 1.93 -13.27 0.98
CA LEU A 143 0.70 -13.35 1.78
C LEU A 143 0.92 -14.12 3.07
N ALA A 144 1.49 -15.33 3.00
CA ALA A 144 1.70 -16.18 4.17
C ALA A 144 2.59 -15.51 5.21
N THR A 145 3.72 -14.93 4.81
CA THR A 145 4.62 -14.22 5.74
C THR A 145 4.03 -12.90 6.21
N GLY A 146 3.34 -12.16 5.33
CA GLY A 146 2.75 -10.87 5.68
C GLY A 146 1.67 -10.94 6.77
N PHE A 147 0.89 -12.01 6.80
CA PHE A 147 -0.12 -12.23 7.86
C PHE A 147 0.45 -12.84 9.13
N THR A 148 1.67 -13.35 9.13
CA THR A 148 2.30 -14.01 10.27
C THR A 148 3.45 -13.20 10.87
N ILE A 149 4.64 -13.32 10.31
CA ILE A 149 5.89 -12.73 10.81
C ILE A 149 6.24 -11.37 10.17
N GLY A 150 5.47 -10.95 9.18
CA GLY A 150 5.75 -9.82 8.30
C GLY A 150 6.40 -10.26 6.98
N ASN A 151 6.06 -9.56 5.90
CA ASN A 151 6.49 -9.92 4.56
C ASN A 151 8.03 -9.96 4.43
N ARG A 152 8.52 -11.01 3.76
CA ARG A 152 9.95 -11.27 3.50
C ARG A 152 10.25 -11.34 2.00
N VAL A 153 9.29 -11.01 1.16
CA VAL A 153 9.35 -11.21 -0.29
C VAL A 153 9.28 -9.86 -1.01
N GLY A 154 10.01 -9.79 -2.12
CA GLY A 154 10.07 -8.58 -2.95
C GLY A 154 11.35 -7.78 -2.73
N ALA A 155 11.58 -6.82 -3.61
CA ALA A 155 12.68 -5.86 -3.47
C ALA A 155 12.20 -4.68 -2.63
N TYR A 156 12.89 -4.42 -1.54
CA TYR A 156 12.65 -3.28 -0.68
C TYR A 156 13.61 -2.14 -1.01
N MET A 157 13.07 -0.95 -1.16
CA MET A 157 13.83 0.30 -1.35
C MET A 157 13.32 1.36 -0.39
N ARG A 158 14.18 2.33 -0.09
CA ARG A 158 13.88 3.47 0.77
C ARG A 158 14.48 4.73 0.14
N GLY A 159 13.73 5.82 0.14
CA GLY A 159 14.20 7.09 -0.38
C GLY A 159 13.18 8.20 -0.22
N LYS A 160 13.51 9.40 -0.68
CA LYS A 160 12.65 10.58 -0.57
C LYS A 160 11.71 10.74 -1.75
N GLN A 161 12.14 10.28 -2.92
CA GLN A 161 11.40 10.40 -4.17
C GLN A 161 11.37 9.06 -4.89
N LEU A 162 10.20 8.74 -5.43
CA LEU A 162 9.97 7.57 -6.28
C LEU A 162 9.35 8.04 -7.59
N ILE A 163 9.97 7.68 -8.70
CA ILE A 163 9.43 7.87 -10.05
C ILE A 163 9.28 6.52 -10.70
N VAL A 164 8.12 6.26 -11.30
CA VAL A 164 7.86 5.00 -11.99
C VAL A 164 7.29 5.25 -13.38
N ARG A 165 7.68 4.38 -14.31
CA ARG A 165 7.14 4.34 -15.66
C ARG A 165 6.88 2.89 -16.02
N PHE A 166 5.66 2.58 -16.45
CA PHE A 166 5.23 1.26 -16.86
C PHE A 166 4.98 1.19 -18.37
N ASP A 167 5.07 0.00 -18.93
CA ASP A 167 4.80 -0.25 -20.34
C ASP A 167 3.30 -0.15 -20.65
N ASP A 168 2.45 -0.57 -19.70
CA ASP A 168 0.99 -0.46 -19.78
C ASP A 168 0.44 0.39 -18.62
N PRO A 169 -0.68 1.11 -18.82
CA PRO A 169 -1.29 1.91 -17.76
C PRO A 169 -1.77 1.06 -16.58
N LEU A 170 -1.47 1.51 -15.37
CA LEU A 170 -1.93 0.93 -14.10
C LEU A 170 -2.86 1.88 -13.35
N THR A 171 -3.80 1.32 -12.61
CA THR A 171 -4.66 2.10 -11.71
C THR A 171 -3.99 2.26 -10.36
N LEU A 172 -3.79 3.51 -9.96
CA LEU A 172 -3.29 3.87 -8.63
C LEU A 172 -4.37 3.62 -7.57
N GLN A 173 -3.98 3.01 -6.47
CA GLN A 173 -4.77 2.88 -5.24
C GLN A 173 -4.10 3.73 -4.15
N MET A 174 -4.89 4.46 -3.36
CA MET A 174 -4.42 5.28 -2.23
C MET A 174 -5.34 5.08 -1.04
N ASP A 175 -4.79 4.68 0.09
CA ASP A 175 -5.50 4.48 1.37
C ASP A 175 -6.75 3.57 1.29
N GLY A 176 -6.81 2.69 0.29
CA GLY A 176 -7.93 1.78 0.04
C GLY A 176 -8.97 2.29 -0.96
N GLU A 177 -8.74 3.45 -1.58
CA GLU A 177 -9.59 4.04 -2.61
C GLU A 177 -8.92 4.01 -3.99
N LEU A 178 -9.71 3.98 -5.06
CA LEU A 178 -9.21 4.13 -6.41
C LEU A 178 -8.82 5.58 -6.68
N GLY A 179 -7.66 5.76 -7.26
CA GLY A 179 -7.19 7.01 -7.82
C GLY A 179 -7.43 7.08 -9.34
N TRP A 180 -6.39 7.42 -10.08
CA TRP A 180 -6.44 7.50 -11.54
C TRP A 180 -5.60 6.39 -12.19
N THR A 181 -5.81 6.19 -13.49
CA THR A 181 -5.04 5.27 -14.32
C THR A 181 -4.02 6.04 -15.13
N GLY A 182 -2.80 5.53 -15.24
CA GLY A 182 -1.71 6.10 -16.01
C GLY A 182 -0.53 5.15 -16.10
N ASP A 183 0.45 5.53 -16.88
CA ASP A 183 1.71 4.79 -17.08
C ASP A 183 2.90 5.41 -16.34
N ARG A 184 2.72 6.63 -15.80
CA ARG A 184 3.76 7.36 -15.05
C ARG A 184 3.21 7.90 -13.75
N PHE A 185 3.98 7.71 -12.68
CA PHE A 185 3.65 8.23 -11.37
C PHE A 185 4.91 8.74 -10.67
N ALA A 186 4.73 9.80 -9.88
CA ALA A 186 5.75 10.34 -9.02
C ALA A 186 5.22 10.41 -7.59
N PHE A 187 6.04 10.00 -6.66
CA PHE A 187 5.74 10.04 -5.22
C PHE A 187 6.87 10.72 -4.50
N GLU A 188 6.53 11.56 -3.54
CA GLU A 188 7.50 12.26 -2.71
C GLU A 188 7.07 12.16 -1.25
N VAL A 189 8.03 12.04 -0.34
CA VAL A 189 7.73 12.12 1.08
C VAL A 189 7.47 13.57 1.47
N LEU A 190 6.41 13.78 2.24
CA LEU A 190 6.10 15.05 2.88
C LEU A 190 6.39 14.89 4.38
N PRO A 191 7.56 15.34 4.88
CA PRO A 191 7.92 15.18 6.27
C PRO A 191 7.01 15.97 7.20
N ALA A 192 6.64 15.37 8.34
CA ALA A 192 5.82 15.98 9.39
C ALA A 192 4.53 16.64 8.89
N ALA A 193 3.96 16.13 7.77
CA ALA A 193 2.82 16.74 7.09
C ALA A 193 1.50 16.56 7.82
N MET A 194 1.43 15.69 8.81
CA MET A 194 0.24 15.46 9.61
C MET A 194 0.61 15.30 11.10
N ARG A 195 -0.29 15.77 11.97
CA ARG A 195 -0.16 15.60 13.42
C ARG A 195 -1.24 14.63 13.90
N LEU A 196 -0.83 13.57 14.55
CA LEU A 196 -1.70 12.56 15.14
C LEU A 196 -1.56 12.55 16.66
N LYS A 197 -2.67 12.44 17.36
CA LYS A 197 -2.69 12.24 18.79
C LYS A 197 -2.83 10.75 19.10
N HIS A 198 -1.84 10.18 19.81
CA HIS A 198 -1.73 8.74 20.02
C HIS A 198 -1.11 8.40 21.37
#